data_0eb88a3f79cb6dc80499f2373d00ad14
#
_entry.id   0eb88a3f79cb6dc80499f2373d00ad14
#
_cell.length_a   1.000
_cell.length_b   1.000
_cell.length_c   1.000
_cell.angle_alpha   90.00
_cell.angle_beta   90.00
_cell.angle_gamma   90.00
#
_symmetry.space_group_name_H-M   'P 1'
#
loop_
_entity.id
_entity.type
_entity.pdbx_description
1 polymer ?
#
loop_
_entity_poly.entity_id
_entity_poly.type
_entity_poly.pdbx_seq_one_letter_code
_entity_poly.pdbx_strand_id
1 'polypeptide(L)'
;MKKIIILTFFLFNVPVLSQSGQIEYVSFLKSDVTSYFNKELDNIVGENDSKISYSLIVNGNKSIFFSENTLSEKTNKINLQEINSKLIGTIFLDLKNKVFVQKKIVYGEELTIKDTIRNYAWELINNETKIIDNMLCYKAIHKEIIEKKIENEKNEIQVIKKEKIITAWYCPAININLGPLGFYGLPGLIIILEDDIFVYQAKKIKLNLNFKQKKLVEPPKAEKYLNNDEFKLEYNRLKSARENMMKN
;
A
#
# COMPACT_ATOMS: atom_id res chain seq x y z
N MET A 1 -44.38 47.80 8.45
CA MET A 1 -43.69 47.32 7.22
C MET A 1 -42.51 46.44 7.65
N LYS A 2 -42.63 45.10 7.48
CA LYS A 2 -41.55 44.16 7.80
C LYS A 2 -40.60 44.00 6.60
N LYS A 3 -39.34 44.41 6.73
CA LYS A 3 -38.29 44.21 5.70
C LYS A 3 -37.86 42.75 5.75
N ILE A 4 -38.17 42.00 4.69
CA ILE A 4 -37.62 40.65 4.48
C ILE A 4 -36.24 40.79 3.87
N ILE A 5 -35.23 40.43 4.63
CA ILE A 5 -33.84 40.33 4.13
C ILE A 5 -33.74 38.94 3.50
N ILE A 6 -33.68 38.89 2.17
CA ILE A 6 -33.39 37.66 1.39
C ILE A 6 -31.86 37.53 1.39
N LEU A 7 -31.34 36.61 2.22
CA LEU A 7 -29.94 36.22 2.23
C LEU A 7 -29.70 35.24 1.07
N THR A 8 -29.27 35.74 -0.07
CA THR A 8 -28.87 34.95 -1.23
C THR A 8 -27.57 34.20 -0.90
N PHE A 9 -27.67 32.91 -0.60
CA PHE A 9 -26.52 32.02 -0.46
C PHE A 9 -25.91 31.78 -1.84
N PHE A 10 -24.85 32.50 -2.16
CA PHE A 10 -24.02 32.23 -3.34
C PHE A 10 -23.26 30.92 -3.10
N LEU A 11 -23.78 29.81 -3.62
CA LEU A 11 -23.02 28.56 -3.73
C LEU A 11 -21.86 28.80 -4.74
N PHE A 12 -20.71 29.19 -4.22
CA PHE A 12 -19.48 29.12 -4.97
C PHE A 12 -19.21 27.65 -5.31
N ASN A 13 -19.59 27.24 -6.53
CA ASN A 13 -19.05 26.02 -7.12
C ASN A 13 -17.56 26.25 -7.38
N VAL A 14 -16.72 26.04 -6.36
CA VAL A 14 -15.28 25.96 -6.54
C VAL A 14 -15.06 24.67 -7.33
N PRO A 15 -14.53 24.73 -8.58
CA PRO A 15 -14.18 23.51 -9.28
C PRO A 15 -13.17 22.77 -8.40
N VAL A 16 -13.53 21.59 -7.93
CA VAL A 16 -12.60 20.69 -7.26
C VAL A 16 -11.62 20.25 -8.34
N LEU A 17 -10.54 21.02 -8.51
CA LEU A 17 -9.46 20.67 -9.39
C LEU A 17 -8.89 19.33 -8.87
N SER A 18 -9.09 18.31 -9.66
CA SER A 18 -8.53 16.99 -9.44
C SER A 18 -7.02 17.13 -9.27
N GLN A 19 -6.54 16.92 -8.05
CA GLN A 19 -5.11 17.07 -7.76
C GLN A 19 -4.29 16.01 -8.47
N SER A 20 -3.15 16.42 -9.00
CA SER A 20 -2.13 15.53 -9.51
C SER A 20 -0.88 15.66 -8.66
N GLY A 21 -0.19 14.56 -8.42
CA GLY A 21 1.00 14.58 -7.57
C GLY A 21 1.88 13.37 -7.78
N GLN A 22 3.12 13.50 -7.33
CA GLN A 22 4.05 12.40 -7.12
C GLN A 22 4.52 12.44 -5.68
N ILE A 23 4.36 11.34 -4.99
CA ILE A 23 4.76 11.16 -3.60
C ILE A 23 5.80 10.05 -3.57
N GLU A 24 6.98 10.37 -3.07
CA GLU A 24 8.05 9.40 -2.84
C GLU A 24 7.90 8.87 -1.42
N TYR A 25 7.71 7.55 -1.28
CA TYR A 25 7.68 6.85 0.00
C TYR A 25 8.97 6.06 0.20
N VAL A 26 9.33 5.85 1.45
CA VAL A 26 10.31 4.83 1.83
C VAL A 26 9.64 3.80 2.73
N SER A 27 10.00 2.53 2.55
CA SER A 27 9.62 1.48 3.50
C SER A 27 10.79 1.11 4.38
N PHE A 28 10.49 0.71 5.60
CA PHE A 28 11.43 0.13 6.55
C PHE A 28 10.70 -0.84 7.48
N LEU A 29 11.45 -1.75 8.09
CA LEU A 29 10.90 -2.67 9.09
C LEU A 29 10.60 -1.92 10.38
N LYS A 30 9.56 -2.34 11.10
CA LYS A 30 9.32 -1.87 12.46
C LYS A 30 10.47 -2.28 13.39
N SER A 31 10.77 -1.46 14.39
CA SER A 31 11.92 -1.64 15.27
C SER A 31 11.88 -2.94 16.09
N ASP A 32 10.70 -3.35 16.53
CA ASP A 32 10.48 -4.62 17.22
C ASP A 32 10.73 -5.82 16.31
N VAL A 33 10.28 -5.75 15.06
CA VAL A 33 10.52 -6.76 14.02
C VAL A 33 12.01 -6.83 13.67
N THR A 34 12.67 -5.69 13.48
CA THR A 34 14.09 -5.60 13.22
C THR A 34 14.89 -6.21 14.37
N SER A 35 14.54 -5.90 15.62
CA SER A 35 15.21 -6.43 16.81
C SER A 35 15.07 -7.95 16.91
N TYR A 36 13.91 -8.50 16.57
CA TYR A 36 13.70 -9.96 16.53
C TYR A 36 14.58 -10.62 15.47
N PHE A 37 14.59 -10.10 14.24
CA PHE A 37 15.39 -10.68 13.16
C PHE A 37 16.90 -10.60 13.44
N ASN A 38 17.38 -9.49 13.97
CA ASN A 38 18.80 -9.34 14.31
C ASN A 38 19.23 -10.31 15.42
N LYS A 39 18.34 -10.65 16.35
CA LYS A 39 18.64 -11.59 17.43
C LYS A 39 18.59 -13.05 17.01
N GLU A 40 17.56 -13.43 16.25
CA GLU A 40 17.24 -14.84 15.99
C GLU A 40 17.75 -15.33 14.61
N LEU A 41 17.91 -14.43 13.64
CA LEU A 41 18.17 -14.77 12.25
C LEU A 41 19.33 -13.98 11.61
N ASP A 42 20.22 -13.40 12.40
CA ASP A 42 21.32 -12.54 11.93
C ASP A 42 22.21 -13.21 10.85
N ASN A 43 22.37 -14.53 10.95
CA ASN A 43 23.15 -15.30 9.98
C ASN A 43 22.45 -15.51 8.62
N ILE A 44 21.12 -15.36 8.57
CA ILE A 44 20.29 -15.70 7.39
C ILE A 44 19.77 -14.44 6.72
N VAL A 45 19.40 -13.44 7.52
CA VAL A 45 18.81 -12.18 7.04
C VAL A 45 19.91 -11.12 6.99
N GLY A 46 20.04 -10.42 5.86
CA GLY A 46 20.97 -9.30 5.71
C GLY A 46 20.60 -8.13 6.62
N GLU A 47 21.48 -7.15 6.73
CA GLU A 47 21.21 -5.93 7.47
C GLU A 47 19.85 -5.35 7.03
N ASN A 48 18.90 -5.30 7.98
CA ASN A 48 17.53 -4.87 7.74
C ASN A 48 17.37 -3.35 7.63
N ASP A 49 18.47 -2.60 7.62
CA ASP A 49 18.51 -1.15 7.43
C ASP A 49 18.30 -0.71 5.96
N SER A 50 18.22 -1.67 5.04
CA SER A 50 17.92 -1.34 3.65
C SER A 50 16.52 -0.71 3.54
N LYS A 51 16.47 0.48 2.98
CA LYS A 51 15.21 1.20 2.69
C LYS A 51 14.89 1.03 1.23
N ILE A 52 13.64 0.70 0.92
CA ILE A 52 13.17 0.70 -0.47
C ILE A 52 12.33 1.93 -0.71
N SER A 53 12.65 2.61 -1.81
CA SER A 53 11.88 3.76 -2.29
C SER A 53 10.75 3.32 -3.19
N TYR A 54 9.61 3.99 -3.03
CA TYR A 54 8.41 3.79 -3.84
C TYR A 54 7.90 5.12 -4.35
N SER A 55 7.31 5.11 -5.53
CA SER A 55 6.57 6.24 -6.07
C SER A 55 5.08 5.97 -6.08
N LEU A 56 4.30 6.91 -5.56
CA LEU A 56 2.87 7.03 -5.81
C LEU A 56 2.63 8.21 -6.74
N ILE A 57 2.18 7.94 -7.97
CA ILE A 57 1.79 8.98 -8.93
C ILE A 57 0.28 9.05 -8.98
N VAL A 58 -0.26 10.25 -8.82
CA VAL A 58 -1.69 10.53 -8.77
C VAL A 58 -2.09 11.43 -9.93
N ASN A 59 -3.17 11.09 -10.61
CA ASN A 59 -3.83 11.95 -11.59
C ASN A 59 -5.35 11.83 -11.43
N GLY A 60 -5.90 12.72 -10.64
CA GLY A 60 -7.32 12.70 -10.33
C GLY A 60 -7.73 11.47 -9.53
N ASN A 61 -8.65 10.71 -10.11
CA ASN A 61 -9.15 9.48 -9.52
C ASN A 61 -8.28 8.24 -9.81
N LYS A 62 -7.16 8.43 -10.50
CA LYS A 62 -6.23 7.34 -10.84
C LYS A 62 -4.92 7.49 -10.09
N SER A 63 -4.36 6.36 -9.71
CA SER A 63 -3.01 6.30 -9.15
C SER A 63 -2.26 5.06 -9.60
N ILE A 64 -0.94 5.16 -9.55
CA ILE A 64 -0.03 4.04 -9.70
C ILE A 64 1.01 4.11 -8.59
N PHE A 65 1.22 2.98 -7.91
CA PHE A 65 2.20 2.82 -6.85
C PHE A 65 3.16 1.69 -7.25
N PHE A 66 4.46 1.96 -7.17
CA PHE A 66 5.48 0.98 -7.56
C PHE A 66 6.79 1.26 -6.82
N SER A 67 7.64 0.22 -6.68
CA SER A 67 9.00 0.39 -6.16
C SER A 67 9.89 1.01 -7.23
N GLU A 68 10.70 2.00 -6.81
CA GLU A 68 11.80 2.48 -7.65
C GLU A 68 12.91 1.42 -7.63
N ASN A 69 13.44 1.07 -8.82
CA ASN A 69 14.50 0.06 -8.94
C ASN A 69 15.73 0.51 -8.18
N THR A 70 15.93 -0.02 -6.99
CA THR A 70 17.22 0.00 -6.32
C THR A 70 17.97 -1.24 -6.76
N LEU A 71 19.13 -1.05 -7.40
CA LEU A 71 20.08 -2.13 -7.61
C LEU A 71 20.52 -2.62 -6.23
N SER A 72 19.99 -3.75 -5.79
CA SER A 72 20.45 -4.38 -4.57
C SER A 72 21.83 -4.99 -4.85
N GLU A 73 22.79 -4.71 -3.99
CA GLU A 73 24.04 -5.46 -3.97
C GLU A 73 23.72 -6.94 -3.80
N LYS A 74 24.36 -7.79 -4.61
CA LYS A 74 24.20 -9.25 -4.52
C LYS A 74 24.79 -9.71 -3.18
N THR A 75 23.97 -9.85 -2.18
CA THR A 75 24.34 -10.47 -0.91
C THR A 75 23.82 -11.90 -0.87
N ASN A 76 24.54 -12.80 -0.22
CA ASN A 76 24.08 -14.18 0.01
C ASN A 76 22.98 -14.27 1.10
N LYS A 77 22.60 -13.15 1.67
CA LYS A 77 21.60 -13.05 2.73
C LYS A 77 20.23 -12.66 2.19
N ILE A 78 19.18 -13.08 2.87
CA ILE A 78 17.79 -12.77 2.52
C ILE A 78 17.52 -11.29 2.81
N ASN A 79 17.09 -10.54 1.80
CA ASN A 79 16.63 -9.17 1.95
C ASN A 79 15.09 -9.13 1.98
N LEU A 80 14.53 -8.96 3.18
CA LEU A 80 13.08 -8.92 3.39
C LEU A 80 12.40 -7.76 2.67
N GLN A 81 13.06 -6.61 2.58
CA GLN A 81 12.55 -5.43 1.89
C GLN A 81 12.43 -5.70 0.38
N GLU A 82 13.43 -6.35 -0.22
CA GLU A 82 13.41 -6.73 -1.64
C GLU A 82 12.30 -7.74 -1.94
N ILE A 83 12.15 -8.77 -1.09
CA ILE A 83 11.06 -9.74 -1.21
C ILE A 83 9.72 -9.02 -1.14
N ASN A 84 9.54 -8.13 -0.15
CA ASN A 84 8.33 -7.37 0.02
C ASN A 84 8.03 -6.50 -1.22
N SER A 85 9.04 -5.83 -1.78
CA SER A 85 8.85 -4.99 -2.96
C SER A 85 8.40 -5.79 -4.20
N LYS A 86 8.92 -7.00 -4.38
CA LYS A 86 8.50 -7.93 -5.44
C LYS A 86 7.06 -8.42 -5.26
N LEU A 87 6.66 -8.71 -4.00
CA LEU A 87 5.30 -9.11 -3.66
C LEU A 87 4.29 -7.98 -3.79
N ILE A 88 4.68 -6.74 -3.53
CA ILE A 88 3.86 -5.55 -3.78
C ILE A 88 3.77 -5.30 -5.29
N GLY A 89 4.91 -5.25 -5.98
CA GLY A 89 5.02 -4.97 -7.40
C GLY A 89 4.47 -3.59 -7.75
N THR A 90 3.67 -3.53 -8.82
CA THR A 90 3.00 -2.32 -9.29
C THR A 90 1.51 -2.39 -9.03
N ILE A 91 0.96 -1.40 -8.36
CA ILE A 91 -0.48 -1.31 -8.04
C ILE A 91 -1.07 -0.10 -8.74
N PHE A 92 -2.10 -0.32 -9.54
CA PHE A 92 -2.89 0.73 -10.18
C PHE A 92 -4.30 0.75 -9.60
N LEU A 93 -4.82 1.96 -9.36
CA LEU A 93 -6.21 2.20 -8.96
C LEU A 93 -6.89 3.18 -9.92
N ASP A 94 -8.14 2.91 -10.24
CA ASP A 94 -9.08 3.87 -10.82
C ASP A 94 -10.31 3.92 -9.91
N LEU A 95 -10.37 4.91 -9.03
CA LEU A 95 -11.44 5.06 -8.04
C LEU A 95 -12.79 5.33 -8.70
N LYS A 96 -12.81 6.06 -9.84
CA LYS A 96 -14.02 6.39 -10.57
C LYS A 96 -14.67 5.14 -11.18
N ASN A 97 -13.84 4.30 -11.81
CA ASN A 97 -14.32 3.09 -12.48
C ASN A 97 -14.27 1.86 -11.57
N LYS A 98 -13.85 2.02 -10.30
CA LYS A 98 -13.69 0.94 -9.32
C LYS A 98 -12.77 -0.18 -9.80
N VAL A 99 -11.67 0.14 -10.47
CA VAL A 99 -10.72 -0.82 -11.02
C VAL A 99 -9.47 -0.86 -10.16
N PHE A 100 -9.06 -2.07 -9.79
CA PHE A 100 -7.78 -2.41 -9.18
C PHE A 100 -7.00 -3.28 -10.15
N VAL A 101 -5.71 -2.96 -10.37
CA VAL A 101 -4.77 -3.82 -11.09
C VAL A 101 -3.48 -3.90 -10.30
N GLN A 102 -3.00 -5.12 -10.05
CA GLN A 102 -1.70 -5.36 -9.40
C GLN A 102 -0.87 -6.35 -10.22
N LYS A 103 0.33 -5.92 -10.60
CA LYS A 103 1.33 -6.75 -11.26
C LYS A 103 2.46 -7.02 -10.27
N LYS A 104 2.74 -8.29 -9.97
CA LYS A 104 3.72 -8.70 -8.96
C LYS A 104 4.41 -10.02 -9.30
N ILE A 105 5.52 -10.30 -8.61
CA ILE A 105 6.26 -11.55 -8.76
C ILE A 105 5.94 -12.47 -7.58
N VAL A 106 5.51 -13.70 -7.87
CA VAL A 106 5.17 -14.73 -6.90
C VAL A 106 5.91 -16.01 -7.26
N TYR A 107 6.78 -16.48 -6.40
CA TYR A 107 7.63 -17.66 -6.63
C TYR A 107 8.42 -17.61 -7.94
N GLY A 108 8.81 -16.42 -8.41
CA GLY A 108 9.53 -16.22 -9.66
C GLY A 108 8.65 -15.97 -10.89
N GLU A 109 7.34 -16.17 -10.79
CA GLU A 109 6.38 -15.95 -11.88
C GLU A 109 5.74 -14.56 -11.77
N GLU A 110 5.63 -13.87 -12.90
CA GLU A 110 4.95 -12.59 -12.97
C GLU A 110 3.45 -12.80 -13.13
N LEU A 111 2.67 -12.34 -12.16
CA LEU A 111 1.21 -12.43 -12.16
C LEU A 111 0.58 -11.05 -12.16
N THR A 112 -0.50 -10.88 -12.92
CA THR A 112 -1.27 -9.63 -12.94
C THR A 112 -2.71 -9.90 -12.55
N ILE A 113 -3.11 -9.28 -11.44
CA ILE A 113 -4.48 -9.35 -10.91
C ILE A 113 -5.23 -8.12 -11.40
N LYS A 114 -6.48 -8.32 -11.87
CA LYS A 114 -7.41 -7.25 -12.19
C LYS A 114 -8.74 -7.56 -11.52
N ASP A 115 -9.20 -6.66 -10.66
CA ASP A 115 -10.42 -6.83 -9.88
C ASP A 115 -11.05 -5.48 -9.55
N THR A 116 -12.15 -5.49 -8.82
CA THR A 116 -12.73 -4.29 -8.23
C THR A 116 -11.87 -3.80 -7.06
N ILE A 117 -11.89 -2.47 -6.82
CA ILE A 117 -11.23 -1.90 -5.65
C ILE A 117 -11.86 -2.44 -4.36
N ARG A 118 -11.03 -2.66 -3.34
CA ARG A 118 -11.50 -3.03 -1.99
C ARG A 118 -12.14 -1.82 -1.32
N ASN A 119 -13.12 -2.06 -0.47
CA ASN A 119 -13.64 -1.03 0.42
C ASN A 119 -12.92 -1.12 1.77
N TYR A 120 -12.28 -0.02 2.20
CA TYR A 120 -11.61 0.06 3.49
C TYR A 120 -12.53 0.73 4.52
N ALA A 121 -12.93 0.00 5.55
CA ALA A 121 -13.64 0.56 6.71
C ALA A 121 -12.61 1.18 7.66
N TRP A 122 -12.37 2.50 7.53
CA TRP A 122 -11.48 3.25 8.41
C TRP A 122 -12.20 3.68 9.68
N GLU A 123 -11.59 3.41 10.82
CA GLU A 123 -11.95 3.98 12.12
C GLU A 123 -11.05 5.21 12.36
N LEU A 124 -11.65 6.39 12.41
CA LEU A 124 -10.92 7.65 12.64
C LEU A 124 -10.67 7.83 14.14
N ILE A 125 -9.41 8.02 14.52
CA ILE A 125 -9.00 8.21 15.92
C ILE A 125 -8.81 9.71 16.16
N ASN A 126 -9.91 10.40 16.48
CA ASN A 126 -9.98 11.86 16.50
C ASN A 126 -9.13 12.55 17.60
N ASN A 127 -8.75 11.82 18.64
CA ASN A 127 -7.95 12.34 19.75
C ASN A 127 -6.43 12.12 19.57
N GLU A 128 -6.01 11.45 18.48
CA GLU A 128 -4.61 11.24 18.18
C GLU A 128 -4.20 12.05 16.93
N THR A 129 -3.34 13.03 17.16
CA THR A 129 -2.78 13.88 16.10
C THR A 129 -1.26 13.90 16.19
N LYS A 130 -0.61 14.16 15.05
CA LYS A 130 0.83 14.26 14.94
C LYS A 130 1.19 15.35 13.92
N ILE A 131 2.21 16.15 14.21
CA ILE A 131 2.79 17.06 13.22
C ILE A 131 3.88 16.31 12.46
N ILE A 132 3.72 16.18 11.14
CA ILE A 132 4.67 15.55 10.23
C ILE A 132 4.99 16.57 9.14
N ASP A 133 6.26 16.93 8.99
CA ASP A 133 6.72 17.93 8.02
C ASP A 133 5.87 19.24 8.05
N ASN A 134 5.64 19.76 9.27
CA ASN A 134 4.82 20.94 9.55
C ASN A 134 3.32 20.80 9.17
N MET A 135 2.83 19.61 8.91
CA MET A 135 1.43 19.32 8.61
C MET A 135 0.76 18.60 9.76
N LEU A 136 -0.43 19.03 10.12
CA LEU A 136 -1.25 18.32 11.11
C LEU A 136 -1.85 17.08 10.45
N CYS A 137 -1.48 15.91 10.95
CA CYS A 137 -1.96 14.62 10.52
C CYS A 137 -2.79 13.96 11.62
N TYR A 138 -3.75 13.16 11.20
CA TYR A 138 -4.68 12.45 12.06
C TYR A 138 -4.49 10.94 11.89
N LYS A 139 -4.77 10.19 12.93
CA LYS A 139 -4.68 8.73 12.92
C LYS A 139 -5.99 8.10 12.47
N ALA A 140 -5.87 7.06 11.69
CA ALA A 140 -6.96 6.13 11.38
C ALA A 140 -6.45 4.70 11.45
N ILE A 141 -7.34 3.76 11.76
CA ILE A 141 -7.03 2.34 11.75
C ILE A 141 -8.01 1.57 10.86
N HIS A 142 -7.51 0.53 10.21
CA HIS A 142 -8.32 -0.43 9.49
C HIS A 142 -8.00 -1.83 10.02
N LYS A 143 -9.06 -2.61 10.28
CA LYS A 143 -8.94 -3.96 10.83
C LYS A 143 -9.35 -5.00 9.79
N GLU A 144 -8.51 -5.98 9.58
CA GLU A 144 -8.78 -7.12 8.70
C GLU A 144 -8.68 -8.42 9.50
N ILE A 145 -9.58 -9.35 9.26
CA ILE A 145 -9.45 -10.72 9.77
C ILE A 145 -8.71 -11.55 8.73
N ILE A 146 -7.53 -12.01 9.09
CA ILE A 146 -6.72 -12.89 8.26
C ILE A 146 -6.72 -14.32 8.82
N GLU A 147 -6.71 -15.30 7.93
CA GLU A 147 -6.54 -16.70 8.30
C GLU A 147 -5.05 -17.07 8.25
N LYS A 148 -4.52 -17.56 9.37
CA LYS A 148 -3.18 -18.11 9.48
C LYS A 148 -3.25 -19.62 9.65
N LYS A 149 -2.46 -20.34 8.86
CA LYS A 149 -2.17 -21.76 9.10
C LYS A 149 -1.00 -21.85 10.07
N ILE A 150 -1.21 -22.47 11.20
CA ILE A 150 -0.17 -22.78 12.20
C ILE A 150 -0.08 -24.28 12.37
N GLU A 151 1.11 -24.79 12.58
CA GLU A 151 1.36 -26.17 12.93
C GLU A 151 1.38 -26.27 14.46
N ASN A 152 0.57 -27.20 15.02
CA ASN A 152 0.56 -27.44 16.45
C ASN A 152 1.67 -28.43 16.87
N GLU A 153 1.84 -28.64 18.17
CA GLU A 153 2.85 -29.57 18.72
C GLU A 153 2.73 -31.02 18.22
N LYS A 154 1.57 -31.38 17.61
CA LYS A 154 1.32 -32.71 17.02
C LYS A 154 1.54 -32.72 15.50
N ASN A 155 2.15 -31.69 14.91
CA ASN A 155 2.33 -31.50 13.46
C ASN A 155 1.01 -31.42 12.68
N GLU A 156 -0.10 -31.04 13.34
CA GLU A 156 -1.40 -30.83 12.67
C GLU A 156 -1.55 -29.35 12.28
N ILE A 157 -2.01 -29.13 11.04
CA ILE A 157 -2.25 -27.77 10.54
C ILE A 157 -3.59 -27.25 11.07
N GLN A 158 -3.54 -26.21 11.87
CA GLN A 158 -4.73 -25.49 12.33
C GLN A 158 -4.85 -24.14 11.62
N VAL A 159 -6.08 -23.77 11.28
CA VAL A 159 -6.38 -22.44 10.73
C VAL A 159 -6.88 -21.56 11.87
N ILE A 160 -6.10 -20.55 12.22
CA ILE A 160 -6.51 -19.54 13.20
C ILE A 160 -6.89 -18.25 12.50
N LYS A 161 -7.89 -17.56 13.04
CA LYS A 161 -8.24 -16.20 12.63
C LYS A 161 -7.47 -15.20 13.50
N LYS A 162 -6.72 -14.33 12.85
CA LYS A 162 -5.97 -13.25 13.51
C LYS A 162 -6.46 -11.90 13.00
N GLU A 163 -6.68 -10.95 13.90
CA GLU A 163 -6.89 -9.56 13.51
C GLU A 163 -5.56 -8.96 13.07
N LYS A 164 -5.54 -8.36 11.88
CA LYS A 164 -4.46 -7.54 11.37
C LYS A 164 -4.90 -6.08 11.42
N ILE A 165 -4.09 -5.24 12.05
CA ILE A 165 -4.36 -3.81 12.17
C ILE A 165 -3.43 -3.04 11.24
N ILE A 166 -4.03 -2.21 10.38
CA ILE A 166 -3.33 -1.24 9.54
C ILE A 166 -3.54 0.13 10.16
N THR A 167 -2.46 0.81 10.49
CA THR A 167 -2.49 2.19 11.03
C THR A 167 -2.10 3.16 9.93
N ALA A 168 -2.88 4.21 9.74
CA ALA A 168 -2.60 5.29 8.81
C ALA A 168 -2.55 6.64 9.53
N TRP A 169 -1.55 7.46 9.17
CA TRP A 169 -1.51 8.88 9.50
C TRP A 169 -1.78 9.65 8.22
N TYR A 170 -2.89 10.34 8.14
CA TYR A 170 -3.30 11.08 6.95
C TYR A 170 -3.35 12.58 7.23
N CYS A 171 -3.06 13.38 6.19
CA CYS A 171 -3.00 14.83 6.29
C CYS A 171 -4.09 15.47 5.42
N PRO A 172 -5.15 16.08 6.00
CA PRO A 172 -6.21 16.76 5.24
C PRO A 172 -5.76 17.99 4.45
N ALA A 173 -4.62 18.59 4.81
CA ALA A 173 -4.05 19.72 4.08
C ALA A 173 -3.69 19.36 2.63
N ILE A 174 -3.53 18.07 2.32
CA ILE A 174 -3.28 17.56 0.99
C ILE A 174 -4.53 16.81 0.53
N ASN A 175 -5.31 17.42 -0.36
CA ASN A 175 -6.59 16.89 -0.85
C ASN A 175 -6.39 15.75 -1.87
N ILE A 176 -5.70 14.68 -1.45
CA ILE A 176 -5.49 13.43 -2.17
C ILE A 176 -5.92 12.31 -1.23
N ASN A 177 -7.00 11.61 -1.53
CA ASN A 177 -7.55 10.53 -0.69
C ASN A 177 -6.92 9.16 -0.99
N LEU A 178 -5.63 9.13 -1.23
CA LEU A 178 -4.83 7.97 -1.63
C LEU A 178 -3.62 7.81 -0.71
N GLY A 179 -3.01 6.63 -0.77
CA GLY A 179 -1.80 6.29 -0.01
C GLY A 179 -1.01 5.17 -0.65
N PRO A 180 0.04 4.70 0.02
CA PRO A 180 0.84 3.58 -0.44
C PRO A 180 0.02 2.28 -0.47
N LEU A 181 0.50 1.26 -1.19
CA LEU A 181 -0.09 -0.08 -1.29
C LEU A 181 -1.54 -0.12 -1.81
N GLY A 182 -2.02 0.96 -2.42
CA GLY A 182 -3.41 1.04 -2.90
C GLY A 182 -4.43 1.34 -1.80
N PHE A 183 -4.01 1.76 -0.61
CA PHE A 183 -4.93 2.27 0.41
C PHE A 183 -5.49 3.63 0.03
N TYR A 184 -6.79 3.84 0.30
CA TYR A 184 -7.51 5.05 -0.06
C TYR A 184 -8.71 5.29 0.87
N GLY A 185 -9.40 6.42 0.69
CA GLY A 185 -10.69 6.72 1.33
C GLY A 185 -10.60 7.55 2.59
N LEU A 186 -9.39 7.91 3.07
CA LEU A 186 -9.23 8.89 4.13
C LEU A 186 -9.35 10.33 3.57
N PRO A 187 -9.80 11.31 4.38
CA PRO A 187 -9.96 12.70 3.94
C PRO A 187 -8.61 13.43 3.90
N GLY A 188 -7.68 12.95 3.08
CA GLY A 188 -6.34 13.48 2.90
C GLY A 188 -5.33 12.42 2.50
N LEU A 189 -4.10 12.86 2.14
CA LEU A 189 -3.01 11.98 1.76
C LEU A 189 -2.54 11.15 2.97
N ILE A 190 -2.38 9.85 2.78
CA ILE A 190 -1.76 8.98 3.78
C ILE A 190 -0.25 9.22 3.75
N ILE A 191 0.25 9.87 4.80
CA ILE A 191 1.67 10.22 4.94
C ILE A 191 2.47 9.05 5.51
N ILE A 192 1.90 8.33 6.48
CA ILE A 192 2.49 7.11 7.04
C ILE A 192 1.44 6.02 7.02
N LEU A 193 1.84 4.84 6.56
CA LEU A 193 1.05 3.61 6.66
C LEU A 193 1.90 2.56 7.36
N GLU A 194 1.33 1.90 8.35
CA GLU A 194 1.99 0.86 9.14
C GLU A 194 1.15 -0.41 9.14
N ASP A 195 1.77 -1.53 8.85
CA ASP A 195 1.18 -2.85 9.09
C ASP A 195 1.92 -3.59 10.23
N ASP A 196 1.77 -4.92 10.32
CA ASP A 196 2.44 -5.72 11.37
C ASP A 196 3.98 -5.69 11.26
N ILE A 197 4.53 -5.46 10.06
CA ILE A 197 5.95 -5.67 9.74
C ILE A 197 6.60 -4.39 9.24
N PHE A 198 5.94 -3.68 8.32
CA PHE A 198 6.51 -2.57 7.58
C PHE A 198 5.87 -1.24 7.92
N VAL A 199 6.67 -0.19 7.79
CA VAL A 199 6.24 1.21 7.79
C VAL A 199 6.55 1.79 6.42
N TYR A 200 5.57 2.48 5.83
CA TYR A 200 5.71 3.26 4.59
C TYR A 200 5.53 4.73 4.93
N GLN A 201 6.56 5.53 4.75
CA GLN A 201 6.54 6.94 5.09
C GLN A 201 6.84 7.82 3.86
N ALA A 202 5.99 8.82 3.60
CA ALA A 202 6.25 9.83 2.60
C ALA A 202 7.49 10.64 2.95
N LYS A 203 8.38 10.84 1.98
CA LYS A 203 9.62 11.61 2.12
C LYS A 203 9.63 12.86 1.26
N LYS A 204 8.92 12.82 0.15
CA LYS A 204 8.84 13.96 -0.76
C LYS A 204 7.48 14.00 -1.43
N ILE A 205 6.89 15.17 -1.46
CA ILE A 205 5.57 15.40 -2.03
C ILE A 205 5.69 16.49 -3.08
N LYS A 206 5.34 16.17 -4.32
CA LYS A 206 5.25 17.10 -5.43
C LYS A 206 3.82 17.14 -5.90
N LEU A 207 3.16 18.29 -5.78
CA LEU A 207 1.79 18.49 -6.24
C LEU A 207 1.77 19.22 -7.59
N ASN A 208 0.64 19.23 -8.24
CA ASN A 208 0.39 19.96 -9.50
C ASN A 208 1.34 19.55 -10.64
N LEU A 209 1.48 18.25 -10.87
CA LEU A 209 2.28 17.71 -11.96
C LEU A 209 1.84 18.24 -13.32
N ASN A 210 2.82 18.47 -14.22
CA ASN A 210 2.54 18.87 -15.58
C ASN A 210 1.86 17.76 -16.41
N PHE A 211 1.33 18.13 -17.58
CA PHE A 211 0.54 17.22 -18.41
C PHE A 211 1.30 15.96 -18.90
N LYS A 212 2.63 16.05 -19.08
CA LYS A 212 3.45 14.91 -19.53
C LYS A 212 3.53 13.82 -18.46
N GLN A 213 3.60 14.18 -17.20
CA GLN A 213 3.63 13.24 -16.08
C GLN A 213 2.27 12.59 -15.81
N LYS A 214 1.16 13.24 -16.18
CA LYS A 214 -0.19 12.67 -16.05
C LYS A 214 -0.41 11.43 -16.93
N LYS A 215 0.32 11.27 -18.03
CA LYS A 215 0.25 10.09 -18.89
C LYS A 215 0.82 8.81 -18.28
N LEU A 216 1.60 8.93 -17.19
CA LEU A 216 2.23 7.79 -16.54
C LEU A 216 1.27 6.96 -15.66
N VAL A 217 0.02 7.43 -15.46
CA VAL A 217 -0.95 6.73 -14.60
C VAL A 217 -1.84 5.83 -15.45
N GLU A 218 -1.27 4.73 -15.91
CA GLU A 218 -1.95 3.69 -16.68
C GLU A 218 -1.78 2.32 -15.98
N PRO A 219 -2.77 1.41 -16.14
CA PRO A 219 -2.63 0.08 -15.57
C PRO A 219 -1.47 -0.67 -16.21
N PRO A 220 -0.75 -1.51 -15.44
CA PRO A 220 0.27 -2.38 -15.99
C PRO A 220 -0.34 -3.32 -17.05
N LYS A 221 0.35 -3.45 -18.18
CA LYS A 221 -0.05 -4.36 -19.25
C LYS A 221 0.34 -5.80 -18.88
N ALA A 222 -0.51 -6.74 -19.24
CA ALA A 222 -0.27 -8.18 -19.08
C ALA A 222 -0.88 -8.95 -20.26
N GLU A 223 -0.33 -10.10 -20.55
CA GLU A 223 -0.90 -11.03 -21.52
C GLU A 223 -2.19 -11.67 -20.99
N LYS A 224 -2.20 -11.93 -19.67
CA LYS A 224 -3.37 -12.47 -18.95
C LYS A 224 -3.60 -11.71 -17.67
N TYR A 225 -4.86 -11.38 -17.40
CA TYR A 225 -5.32 -10.84 -16.13
C TYR A 225 -6.07 -11.92 -15.37
N LEU A 226 -5.77 -12.06 -14.08
CA LEU A 226 -6.44 -12.97 -13.17
C LEU A 226 -7.38 -12.16 -12.27
N ASN A 227 -8.56 -12.67 -11.97
CA ASN A 227 -9.34 -12.18 -10.84
C ASN A 227 -8.78 -12.74 -9.52
N ASN A 228 -9.30 -12.31 -8.36
CA ASN A 228 -8.81 -12.75 -7.06
C ASN A 228 -8.92 -14.26 -6.83
N ASP A 229 -9.97 -14.90 -7.33
CA ASP A 229 -10.14 -16.36 -7.17
C ASP A 229 -9.16 -17.13 -8.05
N GLU A 230 -8.99 -16.72 -9.32
CA GLU A 230 -7.99 -17.30 -10.22
C GLU A 230 -6.57 -17.09 -9.68
N PHE A 231 -6.29 -15.92 -9.12
CA PHE A 231 -5.00 -15.65 -8.47
C PHE A 231 -4.75 -16.60 -7.29
N LYS A 232 -5.77 -16.84 -6.45
CA LYS A 232 -5.66 -17.75 -5.31
C LYS A 232 -5.34 -19.18 -5.74
N LEU A 233 -5.97 -19.65 -6.83
CA LEU A 233 -5.69 -20.96 -7.41
C LEU A 233 -4.25 -21.04 -7.93
N GLU A 234 -3.82 -20.04 -8.70
CA GLU A 234 -2.48 -20.00 -9.27
C GLU A 234 -1.39 -19.86 -8.19
N TYR A 235 -1.62 -19.04 -7.17
CA TYR A 235 -0.74 -18.95 -6.01
C TYR A 235 -0.54 -20.31 -5.33
N ASN A 236 -1.62 -21.06 -5.09
CA ASN A 236 -1.52 -22.38 -4.46
C ASN A 236 -0.79 -23.38 -5.34
N ARG A 237 -1.00 -23.35 -6.66
CA ARG A 237 -0.27 -24.18 -7.64
C ARG A 237 1.24 -23.93 -7.58
N LEU A 238 1.63 -22.65 -7.64
CA LEU A 238 3.04 -22.24 -7.58
C LEU A 238 3.68 -22.59 -6.23
N LYS A 239 2.94 -22.41 -5.13
CA LYS A 239 3.39 -22.77 -3.79
C LYS A 239 3.69 -24.27 -3.70
N SER A 240 2.76 -25.11 -4.11
CA SER A 240 2.93 -26.57 -4.09
C SER A 240 4.07 -27.05 -4.99
N ALA A 241 4.23 -26.46 -6.18
CA ALA A 241 5.36 -26.75 -7.05
C ALA A 241 6.70 -26.43 -6.37
N ARG A 242 6.80 -25.29 -5.70
CA ARG A 242 8.00 -24.88 -4.95
C ARG A 242 8.31 -25.80 -3.79
N GLU A 243 7.30 -26.19 -3.00
CA GLU A 243 7.47 -27.12 -1.88
C GLU A 243 7.96 -28.51 -2.34
N ASN A 244 7.48 -28.99 -3.47
CA ASN A 244 7.92 -30.27 -4.04
C ASN A 244 9.38 -30.20 -4.55
N MET A 245 9.80 -29.06 -5.13
CA MET A 245 11.20 -28.88 -5.54
C MET A 245 12.19 -28.85 -4.37
N MET A 246 11.73 -28.44 -3.16
CA MET A 246 12.59 -28.37 -1.98
C MET A 246 12.69 -29.72 -1.23
N LYS A 247 11.81 -30.69 -1.53
CA LYS A 247 11.82 -32.02 -0.93
C LYS A 247 12.65 -33.05 -1.70
N ASN A 248 13.01 -32.75 -2.93
CA ASN A 248 13.88 -33.54 -3.82
C ASN A 248 15.31 -32.99 -3.82
#